data_6510297305bd7fd27516cd9f5fa2410c
#
_entry.id   6510297305bd7fd27516cd9f5fa2410c
#
_cell.length_a   1.000
_cell.length_b   1.000
_cell.length_c   1.000
_cell.angle_alpha   90.00
_cell.angle_beta   90.00
_cell.angle_gamma   90.00
#
_symmetry.space_group_name_H-M   'P 1'
#
loop_
_entity.id
_entity.type
_entity.pdbx_description
1 polymer ?
#
loop_
_entity_poly.entity_id
_entity_poly.type
_entity_poly.pdbx_seq_one_letter_code
_entity_poly.pdbx_strand_id
1 'polypeptide(L)'
;MNTALTRFRPLIPAGGVGSRLWPLSRAHAPKFLLDLTSSGNSLLRDTYDRLIDLSNGSVMVVTGTSHANAVTQQIPELRAADLVLEPSPKDSAAAIGLACAIIHRREPDAIIGSFAADHVISPVDEFQRVVTEAVITAATGKIVTIGITPTEPSSAFGYIHASESLGIEGAPNTHAVDTFVEKPDTTTAQKYLNSGEYTWNAGMFVAPAALMLKHLEANEPELYAGIMEIANAWDTPEREAVMERVWETLPKTAIDYAVAEPAAAAGDVAMVPGSFSWDDVGDFDAVARLNSEKSGEQLTILGEKDNVINHGCSGIVVANTERKISIIGLDDIVVVDTPDALLVAPRSKAQAVKDAVGEVKARGLNNLL
;
A
#
# COMPACT_ATOMS: atom_id res chain seq x y z
N MET A 1 -10.13 26.04 -9.60
CA MET A 1 -9.29 24.90 -9.18
C MET A 1 -8.60 25.29 -7.89
N ASN A 2 -8.64 24.47 -6.83
CA ASN A 2 -7.97 24.82 -5.58
C ASN A 2 -6.44 24.82 -5.82
N THR A 3 -5.76 25.91 -5.45
CA THR A 3 -4.30 26.07 -5.66
C THR A 3 -3.46 25.00 -4.96
N ALA A 4 -3.99 24.33 -3.93
CA ALA A 4 -3.33 23.20 -3.28
C ALA A 4 -3.19 21.99 -4.20
N LEU A 5 -4.23 21.66 -4.98
CA LEU A 5 -4.21 20.54 -5.92
C LEU A 5 -3.20 20.70 -7.06
N THR A 6 -2.88 21.94 -7.48
CA THR A 6 -1.86 22.15 -8.52
C THR A 6 -0.45 21.76 -8.07
N ARG A 7 -0.22 21.74 -6.73
CA ARG A 7 1.04 21.34 -6.10
C ARG A 7 1.05 19.87 -5.65
N PHE A 8 -0.04 19.14 -5.85
CA PHE A 8 -0.15 17.76 -5.41
C PHE A 8 0.65 16.82 -6.32
N ARG A 9 1.48 15.98 -5.70
CA ARG A 9 2.35 15.00 -6.36
C ARG A 9 2.18 13.65 -5.67
N PRO A 10 1.25 12.81 -6.16
CA PRO A 10 1.09 11.46 -5.64
C PRO A 10 2.33 10.62 -5.91
N LEU A 11 2.64 9.75 -4.95
CA LEU A 11 3.64 8.71 -5.10
C LEU A 11 3.07 7.36 -4.68
N ILE A 12 3.48 6.31 -5.37
CA ILE A 12 3.04 4.93 -5.16
C ILE A 12 4.26 4.10 -4.77
N PRO A 13 4.49 3.82 -3.49
CA PRO A 13 5.45 2.80 -3.09
C PRO A 13 4.89 1.43 -3.48
N ALA A 14 5.56 0.79 -4.44
CA ALA A 14 5.23 -0.52 -4.99
C ALA A 14 6.29 -1.54 -4.56
N GLY A 15 6.23 -1.92 -3.29
CA GLY A 15 7.13 -2.86 -2.63
C GLY A 15 6.38 -4.03 -2.00
N GLY A 16 7.15 -5.00 -1.53
CA GLY A 16 6.58 -6.18 -0.86
C GLY A 16 6.08 -7.27 -1.83
N VAL A 17 6.39 -8.52 -1.52
CA VAL A 17 6.02 -9.67 -2.38
C VAL A 17 4.57 -10.11 -2.16
N GLY A 18 4.02 -9.90 -0.96
CA GLY A 18 2.71 -10.45 -0.60
C GLY A 18 2.76 -11.96 -0.34
N SER A 19 3.67 -12.42 0.51
CA SER A 19 3.96 -13.85 0.73
C SER A 19 2.77 -14.70 1.19
N ARG A 20 1.72 -14.08 1.76
CA ARG A 20 0.48 -14.80 2.14
C ARG A 20 -0.41 -15.15 0.95
N LEU A 21 -0.08 -14.63 -0.24
CA LEU A 21 -0.74 -14.99 -1.50
C LEU A 21 0.09 -15.98 -2.34
N TRP A 22 1.13 -16.59 -1.72
CA TRP A 22 1.83 -17.69 -2.36
C TRP A 22 0.87 -18.89 -2.59
N PRO A 23 0.96 -19.62 -3.72
CA PRO A 23 1.93 -19.56 -4.79
C PRO A 23 1.58 -18.60 -5.93
N LEU A 24 0.52 -17.79 -5.80
CA LEU A 24 0.14 -16.80 -6.82
C LEU A 24 1.12 -15.62 -6.87
N SER A 25 1.46 -15.06 -5.68
CA SER A 25 2.49 -14.03 -5.59
C SER A 25 3.88 -14.65 -5.51
N ARG A 26 4.84 -14.02 -6.15
CA ARG A 26 6.25 -14.44 -6.26
C ARG A 26 7.16 -13.21 -6.22
N ALA A 27 8.44 -13.43 -5.99
CA ALA A 27 9.44 -12.34 -6.05
C ALA A 27 9.44 -11.61 -7.40
N HIS A 28 9.19 -12.33 -8.50
CA HIS A 28 9.09 -11.76 -9.86
C HIS A 28 7.67 -11.32 -10.25
N ALA A 29 6.66 -11.73 -9.51
CA ALA A 29 5.25 -11.38 -9.70
C ALA A 29 4.61 -11.03 -8.35
N PRO A 30 5.02 -9.90 -7.72
CA PRO A 30 4.51 -9.49 -6.42
C PRO A 30 3.03 -9.12 -6.48
N LYS A 31 2.38 -9.10 -5.32
CA LYS A 31 0.94 -8.87 -5.14
C LYS A 31 0.41 -7.68 -5.95
N PHE A 32 1.12 -6.56 -5.96
CA PHE A 32 0.67 -5.34 -6.63
C PHE A 32 0.61 -5.46 -8.17
N LEU A 33 1.26 -6.45 -8.77
CA LEU A 33 1.20 -6.72 -10.21
C LEU A 33 0.08 -7.68 -10.62
N LEU A 34 -0.71 -8.19 -9.66
CA LEU A 34 -1.75 -9.19 -9.90
C LEU A 34 -3.13 -8.54 -9.98
N ASP A 35 -4.00 -9.09 -10.83
CA ASP A 35 -5.44 -8.83 -10.80
C ASP A 35 -6.08 -9.76 -9.75
N LEU A 36 -6.33 -9.24 -8.57
CA LEU A 36 -6.96 -9.97 -7.46
C LEU A 36 -8.45 -9.65 -7.30
N THR A 37 -8.98 -8.74 -8.12
CA THR A 37 -10.36 -8.24 -8.03
C THR A 37 -11.19 -8.55 -9.26
N SER A 38 -10.63 -9.28 -10.23
CA SER A 38 -11.26 -9.54 -11.54
C SER A 38 -11.70 -8.24 -12.24
N SER A 39 -10.94 -7.16 -12.05
CA SER A 39 -11.17 -5.87 -12.72
C SER A 39 -10.62 -5.84 -14.16
N GLY A 40 -9.73 -6.76 -14.50
CA GLY A 40 -8.92 -6.74 -15.70
C GLY A 40 -7.62 -5.95 -15.56
N ASN A 41 -7.39 -5.33 -14.39
CA ASN A 41 -6.20 -4.53 -14.06
C ASN A 41 -5.46 -5.15 -12.88
N SER A 42 -4.16 -4.88 -12.76
CA SER A 42 -3.44 -5.12 -11.51
C SER A 42 -3.80 -4.10 -10.44
N LEU A 43 -3.52 -4.41 -9.18
CA LEU A 43 -3.72 -3.47 -8.05
C LEU A 43 -2.93 -2.18 -8.26
N LEU A 44 -1.72 -2.27 -8.80
CA LEU A 44 -0.89 -1.12 -9.15
C LEU A 44 -1.56 -0.24 -10.22
N ARG A 45 -2.12 -0.84 -11.26
CA ARG A 45 -2.82 -0.13 -12.32
C ARG A 45 -4.05 0.59 -11.77
N ASP A 46 -4.88 -0.10 -10.99
CA ASP A 46 -6.05 0.51 -10.35
C ASP A 46 -5.65 1.65 -9.40
N THR A 47 -4.53 1.53 -8.69
CA THR A 47 -4.00 2.60 -7.82
C THR A 47 -3.54 3.80 -8.62
N TYR A 48 -2.82 3.57 -9.73
CA TYR A 48 -2.38 4.65 -10.62
C TYR A 48 -3.58 5.41 -11.22
N ASP A 49 -4.57 4.69 -11.72
CA ASP A 49 -5.77 5.26 -12.33
C ASP A 49 -6.58 6.12 -11.35
N ARG A 50 -6.68 5.71 -10.07
CA ARG A 50 -7.34 6.52 -9.03
C ARG A 50 -6.65 7.86 -8.76
N LEU A 51 -5.34 7.94 -8.96
CA LEU A 51 -4.51 9.08 -8.56
C LEU A 51 -4.21 10.04 -9.70
N ILE A 52 -4.18 9.56 -10.94
CA ILE A 52 -3.74 10.38 -12.09
C ILE A 52 -4.66 11.58 -12.31
N ASP A 53 -5.95 11.44 -12.09
CA ASP A 53 -6.93 12.53 -12.24
C ASP A 53 -6.80 13.60 -11.14
N LEU A 54 -6.29 13.24 -9.96
CA LEU A 54 -6.02 14.17 -8.87
C LEU A 54 -4.69 14.90 -9.04
N SER A 55 -3.78 14.31 -9.78
CA SER A 55 -2.46 14.86 -10.08
C SER A 55 -2.51 15.69 -11.35
N ASN A 56 -1.56 16.59 -11.52
CA ASN A 56 -1.42 17.34 -12.76
C ASN A 56 -0.75 16.48 -13.87
N GLY A 57 -1.17 15.21 -14.01
CA GLY A 57 -0.63 14.24 -14.96
C GLY A 57 0.74 13.65 -14.55
N SER A 58 1.08 13.69 -13.25
CA SER A 58 2.35 13.16 -12.75
C SER A 58 2.11 12.35 -11.47
N VAL A 59 2.35 11.05 -11.55
CA VAL A 59 2.35 10.12 -10.41
C VAL A 59 3.71 9.44 -10.39
N MET A 60 4.40 9.49 -9.25
CA MET A 60 5.69 8.84 -9.10
C MET A 60 5.49 7.41 -8.58
N VAL A 61 6.19 6.43 -9.16
CA VAL A 61 6.19 5.04 -8.68
C VAL A 61 7.58 4.70 -8.15
N VAL A 62 7.64 4.15 -6.93
CA VAL A 62 8.87 3.66 -6.31
C VAL A 62 8.80 2.14 -6.22
N THR A 63 9.72 1.43 -6.85
CA THR A 63 9.71 -0.04 -6.87
C THR A 63 11.12 -0.62 -6.96
N GLY A 64 11.25 -1.92 -6.70
CA GLY A 64 12.52 -2.61 -6.87
C GLY A 64 12.96 -2.71 -8.34
N THR A 65 14.27 -2.67 -8.59
CA THR A 65 14.85 -2.78 -9.95
C THR A 65 14.34 -4.01 -10.71
N SER A 66 14.08 -5.12 -10.03
CA SER A 66 13.54 -6.36 -10.62
C SER A 66 12.13 -6.21 -11.20
N HIS A 67 11.37 -5.22 -10.76
CA HIS A 67 9.98 -5.02 -11.17
C HIS A 67 9.81 -3.92 -12.23
N ALA A 68 10.87 -3.20 -12.56
CA ALA A 68 10.83 -2.03 -13.47
C ALA A 68 10.10 -2.32 -14.79
N ASN A 69 10.45 -3.42 -15.46
CA ASN A 69 9.84 -3.80 -16.73
C ASN A 69 8.34 -4.13 -16.59
N ALA A 70 7.96 -4.85 -15.53
CA ALA A 70 6.55 -5.19 -15.30
C ALA A 70 5.71 -3.94 -14.99
N VAL A 71 6.25 -3.01 -14.20
CA VAL A 71 5.60 -1.72 -13.90
C VAL A 71 5.39 -0.90 -15.17
N THR A 72 6.42 -0.77 -16.01
CA THR A 72 6.30 0.00 -17.27
C THR A 72 5.40 -0.67 -18.30
N GLN A 73 5.27 -1.98 -18.29
CA GLN A 73 4.29 -2.70 -19.12
C GLN A 73 2.85 -2.45 -18.67
N GLN A 74 2.61 -2.37 -17.37
CA GLN A 74 1.26 -2.12 -16.82
C GLN A 74 0.87 -0.65 -16.85
N ILE A 75 1.83 0.26 -16.77
CA ILE A 75 1.63 1.71 -16.84
C ILE A 75 2.52 2.27 -17.97
N PRO A 76 2.17 2.04 -19.25
CA PRO A 76 3.00 2.48 -20.38
C PRO A 76 3.10 4.01 -20.50
N GLU A 77 2.18 4.75 -19.91
CA GLU A 77 2.19 6.22 -19.82
C GLU A 77 3.09 6.77 -18.72
N LEU A 78 3.64 5.92 -17.82
CA LEU A 78 4.55 6.34 -16.76
C LEU A 78 5.86 6.89 -17.36
N ARG A 79 6.16 8.14 -17.05
CA ARG A 79 7.41 8.77 -17.52
C ARG A 79 8.62 8.16 -16.80
N ALA A 80 9.70 7.96 -17.52
CA ALA A 80 10.94 7.43 -16.92
C ALA A 80 11.46 8.30 -15.75
N ALA A 81 11.17 9.61 -15.76
CA ALA A 81 11.55 10.53 -14.68
C ALA A 81 10.70 10.34 -13.40
N ASP A 82 9.56 9.66 -13.49
CA ASP A 82 8.63 9.39 -12.39
C ASP A 82 8.75 7.94 -11.86
N LEU A 83 9.66 7.15 -12.41
CA LEU A 83 9.99 5.81 -11.93
C LEU A 83 11.28 5.84 -11.12
N VAL A 84 11.15 5.55 -9.82
CA VAL A 84 12.27 5.44 -8.87
C VAL A 84 12.54 3.96 -8.61
N LEU A 85 13.78 3.53 -8.82
CA LEU A 85 14.18 2.13 -8.67
C LEU A 85 15.04 1.93 -7.45
N GLU A 86 14.58 1.09 -6.53
CA GLU A 86 15.32 0.67 -5.34
C GLU A 86 16.23 -0.52 -5.66
N PRO A 87 17.53 -0.47 -5.32
CA PRO A 87 18.44 -1.61 -5.51
C PRO A 87 18.07 -2.81 -4.63
N SER A 88 17.61 -2.56 -3.40
CA SER A 88 17.18 -3.58 -2.44
C SER A 88 16.07 -3.03 -1.51
N PRO A 89 15.24 -3.90 -0.90
CA PRO A 89 14.15 -3.45 -0.02
C PRO A 89 14.66 -2.83 1.28
N LYS A 90 14.29 -1.58 1.56
CA LYS A 90 14.66 -0.81 2.78
C LYS A 90 13.46 -0.39 3.64
N ASP A 91 12.26 -0.98 3.39
CA ASP A 91 11.00 -0.59 4.00
C ASP A 91 10.48 0.77 3.52
N SER A 92 9.32 1.21 4.03
CA SER A 92 8.57 2.34 3.47
C SER A 92 9.23 3.70 3.67
N ALA A 93 10.01 3.92 4.74
CA ALA A 93 10.60 5.23 5.00
C ALA A 93 11.67 5.61 3.96
N ALA A 94 12.49 4.68 3.51
CA ALA A 94 13.49 4.94 2.48
C ALA A 94 12.84 5.24 1.13
N ALA A 95 11.84 4.44 0.73
CA ALA A 95 11.10 4.61 -0.52
C ALA A 95 10.38 5.96 -0.59
N ILE A 96 9.54 6.23 0.42
CA ILE A 96 8.75 7.46 0.50
C ILE A 96 9.66 8.68 0.67
N GLY A 97 10.66 8.59 1.55
CA GLY A 97 11.61 9.66 1.81
C GLY A 97 12.42 10.05 0.57
N LEU A 98 12.91 9.06 -0.21
CA LEU A 98 13.65 9.34 -1.45
C LEU A 98 12.74 10.01 -2.50
N ALA A 99 11.55 9.49 -2.72
CA ALA A 99 10.59 10.11 -3.63
C ALA A 99 10.24 11.53 -3.20
N CYS A 100 10.01 11.74 -1.90
CA CYS A 100 9.74 13.04 -1.30
C CYS A 100 10.91 14.02 -1.53
N ALA A 101 12.16 13.60 -1.33
CA ALA A 101 13.35 14.42 -1.53
C ALA A 101 13.54 14.80 -3.02
N ILE A 102 13.32 13.87 -3.94
CA ILE A 102 13.38 14.13 -5.39
C ILE A 102 12.30 15.15 -5.79
N ILE A 103 11.06 14.96 -5.34
CA ILE A 103 9.95 15.87 -5.62
C ILE A 103 10.24 17.25 -5.04
N HIS A 104 10.66 17.34 -3.77
CA HIS A 104 10.98 18.60 -3.11
C HIS A 104 12.09 19.40 -3.82
N ARG A 105 13.11 18.72 -4.32
CA ARG A 105 14.17 19.40 -5.10
C ARG A 105 13.67 20.00 -6.40
N ARG A 106 12.73 19.34 -7.06
CA ARG A 106 12.13 19.81 -8.32
C ARG A 106 11.08 20.89 -8.08
N GLU A 107 10.30 20.71 -7.01
CA GLU A 107 9.16 21.56 -6.63
C GLU A 107 9.14 21.75 -5.10
N PRO A 108 9.83 22.79 -4.58
CA PRO A 108 9.95 23.01 -3.12
C PRO A 108 8.63 23.13 -2.36
N ASP A 109 7.58 23.63 -3.02
CA ASP A 109 6.23 23.80 -2.43
C ASP A 109 5.31 22.61 -2.68
N ALA A 110 5.83 21.47 -3.18
CA ALA A 110 5.02 20.29 -3.47
C ALA A 110 4.36 19.72 -2.21
N ILE A 111 3.14 19.26 -2.38
CA ILE A 111 2.42 18.43 -1.41
C ILE A 111 2.47 17.00 -1.96
N ILE A 112 3.12 16.12 -1.23
CA ILE A 112 3.17 14.70 -1.61
C ILE A 112 1.96 13.96 -1.05
N GLY A 113 1.57 12.88 -1.73
CA GLY A 113 0.64 11.91 -1.18
C GLY A 113 1.16 10.50 -1.43
N SER A 114 1.39 9.72 -0.37
CA SER A 114 1.86 8.34 -0.46
C SER A 114 0.69 7.37 -0.40
N PHE A 115 0.54 6.52 -1.42
CA PHE A 115 -0.55 5.54 -1.54
C PHE A 115 0.03 4.18 -1.93
N ALA A 116 -0.20 3.16 -1.11
CA ALA A 116 0.31 1.82 -1.39
C ALA A 116 -0.25 1.27 -2.72
N ALA A 117 0.61 0.58 -3.46
CA ALA A 117 0.29 0.03 -4.78
C ALA A 117 -0.77 -1.08 -4.78
N ASP A 118 -1.11 -1.62 -3.62
CA ASP A 118 -1.79 -2.91 -3.46
C ASP A 118 -3.08 -2.83 -2.63
N HIS A 119 -3.61 -1.62 -2.41
CA HIS A 119 -4.90 -1.43 -1.74
C HIS A 119 -6.07 -1.44 -2.72
N VAL A 120 -7.15 -2.11 -2.32
CA VAL A 120 -8.45 -2.07 -3.00
C VAL A 120 -9.33 -1.01 -2.34
N ILE A 121 -9.86 -0.10 -3.15
CA ILE A 121 -10.64 1.06 -2.67
C ILE A 121 -11.85 1.27 -3.57
N SER A 122 -13.03 1.44 -2.95
CA SER A 122 -14.28 1.70 -3.65
C SER A 122 -15.29 2.43 -2.75
N PRO A 123 -16.08 3.39 -3.27
CA PRO A 123 -16.02 3.95 -4.60
C PRO A 123 -14.87 4.95 -4.78
N VAL A 124 -14.41 5.10 -6.02
CA VAL A 124 -13.23 5.94 -6.36
C VAL A 124 -13.51 7.44 -6.17
N ASP A 125 -14.69 7.90 -6.48
CA ASP A 125 -15.11 9.32 -6.33
C ASP A 125 -15.04 9.77 -4.84
N GLU A 126 -15.46 8.91 -3.93
CA GLU A 126 -15.37 9.21 -2.49
C GLU A 126 -13.91 9.23 -2.01
N PHE A 127 -13.08 8.31 -2.50
CA PHE A 127 -11.63 8.36 -2.25
C PHE A 127 -11.01 9.66 -2.74
N GLN A 128 -11.35 10.08 -3.97
CA GLN A 128 -10.84 11.34 -4.55
C GLN A 128 -11.31 12.57 -3.77
N ARG A 129 -12.53 12.55 -3.24
CA ARG A 129 -13.03 13.60 -2.35
C ARG A 129 -12.20 13.68 -1.06
N VAL A 130 -11.97 12.54 -0.40
CA VAL A 130 -11.19 12.46 0.85
C VAL A 130 -9.73 12.90 0.63
N VAL A 131 -9.11 12.46 -0.45
CA VAL A 131 -7.74 12.89 -0.81
C VAL A 131 -7.69 14.39 -1.10
N THR A 132 -8.72 14.94 -1.74
CA THR A 132 -8.82 16.39 -1.97
C THR A 132 -8.85 17.17 -0.65
N GLU A 133 -9.64 16.74 0.34
CA GLU A 133 -9.64 17.35 1.67
C GLU A 133 -8.29 17.20 2.37
N ALA A 134 -7.64 16.03 2.23
CA ALA A 134 -6.32 15.81 2.79
C ALA A 134 -5.25 16.75 2.18
N VAL A 135 -5.30 17.00 0.86
CA VAL A 135 -4.40 17.93 0.18
C VAL A 135 -4.64 19.38 0.64
N ILE A 136 -5.89 19.79 0.79
CA ILE A 136 -6.25 21.13 1.30
C ILE A 136 -5.73 21.29 2.73
N THR A 137 -5.91 20.29 3.56
CA THR A 137 -5.41 20.29 4.95
C THR A 137 -3.89 20.33 5.00
N ALA A 138 -3.21 19.50 4.20
CA ALA A 138 -1.76 19.47 4.13
C ALA A 138 -1.16 20.83 3.73
N ALA A 139 -1.86 21.59 2.88
CA ALA A 139 -1.44 22.95 2.52
C ALA A 139 -1.38 23.92 3.72
N THR A 140 -2.01 23.61 4.84
CA THR A 140 -1.91 24.37 6.10
C THR A 140 -0.68 24.02 6.95
N GLY A 141 0.16 23.08 6.50
CA GLY A 141 1.36 22.64 7.21
C GLY A 141 1.14 21.44 8.14
N LYS A 142 0.24 20.53 7.79
CA LYS A 142 -0.01 19.27 8.52
C LYS A 142 0.41 18.06 7.69
N ILE A 143 0.78 16.98 8.37
CA ILE A 143 0.81 15.62 7.82
C ILE A 143 -0.59 15.06 8.01
N VAL A 144 -1.24 14.66 6.92
CA VAL A 144 -2.62 14.18 6.95
C VAL A 144 -2.64 12.69 6.67
N THR A 145 -3.27 11.91 7.53
CA THR A 145 -3.57 10.51 7.29
C THR A 145 -5.06 10.31 7.04
N ILE A 146 -5.42 9.17 6.43
CA ILE A 146 -6.81 8.78 6.19
C ILE A 146 -7.20 7.72 7.22
N GLY A 147 -8.24 8.02 8.00
CA GLY A 147 -8.76 7.12 9.02
C GLY A 147 -9.90 6.25 8.48
N ILE A 148 -9.80 4.94 8.63
CA ILE A 148 -10.83 3.97 8.22
C ILE A 148 -11.54 3.43 9.47
N THR A 149 -12.86 3.33 9.43
CA THR A 149 -13.65 2.77 10.53
C THR A 149 -13.29 1.30 10.76
N PRO A 150 -12.81 0.90 11.97
CA PRO A 150 -12.47 -0.47 12.26
C PRO A 150 -13.69 -1.37 12.24
N THR A 151 -13.55 -2.55 11.62
CA THR A 151 -14.59 -3.60 11.61
C THR A 151 -14.25 -4.79 12.51
N GLU A 152 -12.97 -4.89 12.93
CA GLU A 152 -12.45 -5.97 13.79
C GLU A 152 -11.26 -5.45 14.63
N PRO A 153 -10.84 -6.17 15.69
CA PRO A 153 -9.70 -5.78 16.51
C PRO A 153 -8.38 -6.23 15.87
N SER A 154 -8.02 -5.63 14.73
CA SER A 154 -6.80 -5.99 14.01
C SER A 154 -5.55 -5.47 14.71
N SER A 155 -4.56 -6.34 14.92
CA SER A 155 -3.21 -5.97 15.34
C SER A 155 -2.26 -5.74 14.16
N ALA A 156 -2.79 -5.78 12.92
CA ALA A 156 -2.00 -5.56 11.70
C ALA A 156 -1.94 -4.09 11.28
N PHE A 157 -2.83 -3.25 11.82
CA PHE A 157 -2.97 -1.84 11.45
C PHE A 157 -2.62 -0.89 12.61
N GLY A 158 -2.24 0.32 12.27
CA GLY A 158 -2.17 1.44 13.20
C GLY A 158 -3.57 1.94 13.59
N TYR A 159 -3.69 2.53 14.76
CA TYR A 159 -4.91 3.16 15.26
C TYR A 159 -4.70 4.64 15.53
N ILE A 160 -5.69 5.44 15.15
CA ILE A 160 -5.68 6.90 15.26
C ILE A 160 -6.87 7.31 16.12
N HIS A 161 -6.61 8.10 17.17
CA HIS A 161 -7.65 8.83 17.88
C HIS A 161 -7.69 10.27 17.40
N ALA A 162 -8.84 10.65 16.83
CA ALA A 162 -9.08 12.01 16.38
C ALA A 162 -9.71 12.85 17.49
N SER A 163 -9.26 14.10 17.62
CA SER A 163 -9.82 15.06 18.56
C SER A 163 -10.73 16.07 17.85
N GLU A 164 -10.56 17.39 18.12
CA GLU A 164 -11.44 18.41 17.58
C GLU A 164 -11.34 18.57 16.05
N SER A 165 -12.42 19.03 15.44
CA SER A 165 -12.41 19.47 14.05
C SER A 165 -11.54 20.69 13.85
N LEU A 166 -10.73 20.70 12.80
CA LEU A 166 -9.84 21.82 12.49
C LEU A 166 -10.56 23.00 11.79
N GLY A 167 -11.79 22.82 11.34
CA GLY A 167 -12.58 23.88 10.71
C GLY A 167 -11.97 24.48 9.45
N ILE A 168 -11.24 23.68 8.67
CA ILE A 168 -10.51 24.14 7.49
C ILE A 168 -11.50 24.33 6.34
N GLU A 169 -11.49 25.51 5.71
CA GLU A 169 -12.33 25.81 4.55
C GLU A 169 -11.96 24.89 3.37
N GLY A 170 -12.94 24.19 2.82
CA GLY A 170 -12.76 23.19 1.76
C GLY A 170 -12.33 21.80 2.23
N ALA A 171 -12.13 21.63 3.56
CA ALA A 171 -11.84 20.34 4.19
C ALA A 171 -12.60 20.20 5.52
N PRO A 172 -13.94 20.17 5.50
CA PRO A 172 -14.76 20.26 6.71
C PRO A 172 -14.67 19.03 7.61
N ASN A 173 -14.25 17.88 7.07
CA ASN A 173 -14.18 16.62 7.81
C ASN A 173 -12.80 16.38 8.46
N THR A 174 -11.93 17.36 8.46
CA THR A 174 -10.58 17.23 9.03
C THR A 174 -10.57 17.41 10.53
N HIS A 175 -9.87 16.52 11.22
CA HIS A 175 -9.68 16.50 12.67
C HIS A 175 -8.21 16.54 13.04
N ALA A 176 -7.91 17.12 14.20
CA ALA A 176 -6.60 16.96 14.82
C ALA A 176 -6.43 15.53 15.32
N VAL A 177 -5.19 15.04 15.37
CA VAL A 177 -4.84 13.71 15.93
C VAL A 177 -4.10 13.91 17.23
N ASP A 178 -4.57 13.29 18.31
CA ASP A 178 -3.92 13.32 19.61
C ASP A 178 -3.20 12.00 19.97
N THR A 179 -3.59 10.89 19.31
CA THR A 179 -2.96 9.58 19.55
C THR A 179 -2.81 8.81 18.25
N PHE A 180 -1.60 8.32 18.02
CA PHE A 180 -1.28 7.41 16.92
C PHE A 180 -0.51 6.22 17.50
N VAL A 181 -1.00 5.00 17.29
CA VAL A 181 -0.38 3.77 17.81
C VAL A 181 -0.28 2.75 16.69
N GLU A 182 0.94 2.44 16.27
CA GLU A 182 1.18 1.45 15.21
C GLU A 182 1.14 0.02 15.77
N LYS A 183 0.31 -0.83 15.20
CA LYS A 183 0.19 -2.26 15.46
C LYS A 183 0.10 -2.63 16.95
N PRO A 184 -0.95 -2.20 17.67
CA PRO A 184 -1.14 -2.52 19.07
C PRO A 184 -1.33 -4.05 19.26
N ASP A 185 -1.17 -4.52 20.49
CA ASP A 185 -1.57 -5.89 20.82
C ASP A 185 -3.10 -6.08 20.68
N THR A 186 -3.53 -7.34 20.53
CA THR A 186 -4.95 -7.67 20.28
C THR A 186 -5.87 -7.19 21.41
N THR A 187 -5.41 -7.16 22.66
CA THR A 187 -6.20 -6.68 23.80
C THR A 187 -6.44 -5.18 23.70
N THR A 188 -5.41 -4.43 23.31
CA THR A 188 -5.48 -2.98 23.08
C THR A 188 -6.35 -2.66 21.86
N ALA A 189 -6.17 -3.39 20.75
CA ALA A 189 -7.00 -3.27 19.55
C ALA A 189 -8.49 -3.50 19.85
N GLN A 190 -8.81 -4.49 20.70
CA GLN A 190 -10.19 -4.76 21.13
C GLN A 190 -10.78 -3.60 21.95
N LYS A 191 -9.98 -2.96 22.80
CA LYS A 191 -10.43 -1.76 23.55
C LYS A 191 -10.72 -0.59 22.60
N TYR A 192 -9.87 -0.36 21.63
CA TYR A 192 -10.04 0.69 20.63
C TYR A 192 -11.31 0.48 19.79
N LEU A 193 -11.53 -0.77 19.33
CA LEU A 193 -12.75 -1.13 18.60
C LEU A 193 -14.01 -0.87 19.45
N ASN A 194 -14.00 -1.31 20.72
CA ASN A 194 -15.16 -1.20 21.61
C ASN A 194 -15.48 0.25 22.01
N SER A 195 -14.47 1.15 22.03
CA SER A 195 -14.71 2.56 22.33
C SER A 195 -15.45 3.29 21.21
N GLY A 196 -15.21 2.87 19.94
CA GLY A 196 -15.73 3.57 18.77
C GLY A 196 -15.06 4.92 18.48
N GLU A 197 -13.99 5.25 19.21
CA GLU A 197 -13.29 6.55 19.11
C GLU A 197 -12.04 6.49 18.22
N TYR A 198 -11.63 5.29 17.84
CA TYR A 198 -10.44 5.07 17.03
C TYR A 198 -10.77 4.66 15.59
N THR A 199 -9.95 5.10 14.66
CA THR A 199 -9.94 4.65 13.27
C THR A 199 -8.65 3.90 12.97
N TRP A 200 -8.67 2.99 11.98
CA TRP A 200 -7.44 2.43 11.43
C TRP A 200 -6.67 3.48 10.63
N ASN A 201 -5.35 3.47 10.75
CA ASN A 201 -4.46 4.16 9.82
C ASN A 201 -4.44 3.36 8.50
N ALA A 202 -4.91 3.98 7.42
CA ALA A 202 -4.90 3.37 6.09
C ALA A 202 -3.48 3.32 5.45
N GLY A 203 -2.45 3.82 6.16
CA GLY A 203 -1.09 3.91 5.61
C GLY A 203 -0.95 4.89 4.45
N MET A 204 -1.89 5.83 4.33
CA MET A 204 -1.91 6.89 3.32
C MET A 204 -1.54 8.21 3.98
N PHE A 205 -0.50 8.87 3.50
CA PHE A 205 -0.01 10.13 4.08
C PHE A 205 0.04 11.22 3.02
N VAL A 206 -0.58 12.37 3.32
CA VAL A 206 -0.54 13.57 2.47
C VAL A 206 0.09 14.70 3.25
N ALA A 207 1.16 15.30 2.75
CA ALA A 207 1.91 16.32 3.48
C ALA A 207 2.73 17.22 2.56
N PRO A 208 3.09 18.44 3.01
CA PRO A 208 4.17 19.19 2.37
C PRO A 208 5.45 18.35 2.37
N ALA A 209 6.11 18.24 1.21
CA ALA A 209 7.35 17.46 1.08
C ALA A 209 8.42 17.92 2.09
N ALA A 210 8.56 19.23 2.28
CA ALA A 210 9.47 19.81 3.26
C ALA A 210 9.17 19.36 4.71
N LEU A 211 7.89 19.20 5.09
CA LEU A 211 7.51 18.79 6.45
C LEU A 211 7.84 17.30 6.69
N MET A 212 7.58 16.44 5.70
CA MET A 212 7.98 15.02 5.76
C MET A 212 9.48 14.88 5.94
N LEU A 213 10.27 15.62 5.15
CA LEU A 213 11.73 15.60 5.24
C LEU A 213 12.24 16.16 6.59
N LYS A 214 11.61 17.19 7.12
CA LYS A 214 11.93 17.76 8.45
C LYS A 214 11.76 16.72 9.57
N HIS A 215 10.65 15.97 9.57
CA HIS A 215 10.43 14.91 10.55
C HIS A 215 11.42 13.76 10.36
N LEU A 216 11.73 13.41 9.12
CA LEU A 216 12.73 12.37 8.82
C LEU A 216 14.12 12.79 9.31
N GLU A 217 14.53 14.06 9.11
CA GLU A 217 15.79 14.60 9.61
C GLU A 217 15.89 14.54 11.14
N ALA A 218 14.79 14.88 11.82
CA ALA A 218 14.74 14.94 13.27
C ALA A 218 14.78 13.55 13.93
N ASN A 219 14.15 12.55 13.33
CA ASN A 219 13.94 11.23 13.95
C ASN A 219 14.86 10.14 13.39
N GLU A 220 15.25 10.26 12.11
CA GLU A 220 16.09 9.28 11.39
C GLU A 220 17.21 10.01 10.62
N PRO A 221 18.14 10.70 11.30
CA PRO A 221 19.11 11.58 10.66
C PRO A 221 20.06 10.87 9.70
N GLU A 222 20.41 9.60 9.95
CA GLU A 222 21.24 8.80 9.05
C GLU A 222 20.50 8.47 7.76
N LEU A 223 19.22 8.08 7.86
CA LEU A 223 18.37 7.82 6.71
C LEU A 223 18.17 9.10 5.89
N TYR A 224 17.86 10.22 6.55
CA TYR A 224 17.70 11.51 5.90
C TYR A 224 18.96 11.94 5.15
N ALA A 225 20.13 11.88 5.78
CA ALA A 225 21.39 12.27 5.15
C ALA A 225 21.66 11.48 3.87
N GLY A 226 21.48 10.16 3.91
CA GLY A 226 21.69 9.30 2.74
C GLY A 226 20.66 9.55 1.64
N ILE A 227 19.39 9.72 1.99
CA ILE A 227 18.33 10.07 1.02
C ILE A 227 18.64 11.40 0.34
N MET A 228 19.04 12.42 1.10
CA MET A 228 19.40 13.73 0.53
C MET A 228 20.63 13.66 -0.35
N GLU A 229 21.62 12.83 -0.02
CA GLU A 229 22.78 12.60 -0.89
C GLU A 229 22.37 12.00 -2.23
N ILE A 230 21.52 10.96 -2.23
CA ILE A 230 20.98 10.35 -3.46
C ILE A 230 20.14 11.36 -4.23
N ALA A 231 19.22 12.07 -3.58
CA ALA A 231 18.36 13.05 -4.23
C ALA A 231 19.17 14.20 -4.85
N ASN A 232 20.29 14.61 -4.24
CA ASN A 232 21.19 15.63 -4.78
C ASN A 232 21.85 15.20 -6.08
N ALA A 233 22.13 13.93 -6.25
CA ALA A 233 22.71 13.36 -7.44
C ALA A 233 21.67 12.90 -8.49
N TRP A 234 20.36 12.96 -8.17
CA TRP A 234 19.30 12.29 -8.95
C TRP A 234 19.24 12.69 -10.42
N ASP A 235 19.32 13.97 -10.69
CA ASP A 235 19.24 14.53 -12.06
C ASP A 235 20.63 14.82 -12.63
N THR A 236 21.68 14.12 -12.15
CA THR A 236 23.08 14.25 -12.59
C THR A 236 23.64 12.93 -13.14
N PRO A 237 24.76 12.92 -13.85
CA PRO A 237 25.42 11.70 -14.31
C PRO A 237 25.90 10.78 -13.18
N GLU A 238 26.07 11.29 -11.96
CA GLU A 238 26.55 10.54 -10.79
C GLU A 238 25.45 9.73 -10.10
N ARG A 239 24.18 9.87 -10.52
CA ARG A 239 23.01 9.24 -9.90
C ARG A 239 23.21 7.75 -9.59
N GLU A 240 23.63 6.96 -10.57
CA GLU A 240 23.76 5.50 -10.41
C GLU A 240 24.85 5.15 -9.40
N ALA A 241 26.01 5.80 -9.48
CA ALA A 241 27.13 5.56 -8.59
C ALA A 241 26.80 5.98 -7.14
N VAL A 242 26.11 7.10 -6.95
CA VAL A 242 25.69 7.54 -5.62
C VAL A 242 24.61 6.62 -5.07
N MET A 243 23.61 6.24 -5.86
CA MET A 243 22.57 5.32 -5.46
C MET A 243 23.14 3.97 -5.00
N GLU A 244 24.00 3.35 -5.80
CA GLU A 244 24.64 2.07 -5.47
C GLU A 244 25.46 2.14 -4.16
N ARG A 245 26.22 3.21 -3.98
CA ARG A 245 27.07 3.39 -2.80
C ARG A 245 26.29 3.67 -1.53
N VAL A 246 25.26 4.53 -1.61
CA VAL A 246 24.56 5.04 -0.42
C VAL A 246 23.41 4.14 -0.02
N TRP A 247 22.65 3.59 -0.98
CA TRP A 247 21.41 2.85 -0.69
C TRP A 247 21.62 1.68 0.29
N GLU A 248 22.68 0.90 0.10
CA GLU A 248 22.94 -0.26 0.97
C GLU A 248 23.25 0.13 2.42
N THR A 249 23.71 1.35 2.66
CA THR A 249 24.02 1.86 4.01
C THR A 249 22.78 2.38 4.74
N LEU A 250 21.68 2.63 4.05
CA LEU A 250 20.49 3.20 4.65
C LEU A 250 19.88 2.27 5.70
N PRO A 251 19.46 2.79 6.86
CA PRO A 251 18.66 2.04 7.83
C PRO A 251 17.34 1.59 7.21
N LYS A 252 16.82 0.48 7.75
CA LYS A 252 15.55 -0.09 7.35
C LYS A 252 14.50 0.21 8.40
N THR A 253 13.52 1.07 8.08
CA THR A 253 12.43 1.44 8.98
C THR A 253 11.16 1.76 8.21
N ALA A 254 9.99 1.61 8.86
CA ALA A 254 8.71 2.03 8.30
C ALA A 254 8.48 3.53 8.50
N ILE A 255 7.77 4.16 7.56
CA ILE A 255 7.43 5.59 7.62
C ILE A 255 6.58 5.92 8.85
N ASP A 256 5.79 4.95 9.31
CA ASP A 256 4.93 5.08 10.49
C ASP A 256 5.77 5.38 11.74
N TYR A 257 6.85 4.64 11.97
CA TYR A 257 7.77 4.87 13.09
C TYR A 257 8.70 6.06 12.87
N ALA A 258 9.20 6.24 11.64
CA ALA A 258 10.15 7.29 11.32
C ALA A 258 9.52 8.70 11.33
N VAL A 259 8.25 8.80 10.95
CA VAL A 259 7.57 10.08 10.74
C VAL A 259 6.22 10.17 11.45
N ALA A 260 5.29 9.20 11.24
CA ALA A 260 3.90 9.39 11.63
C ALA A 260 3.72 9.46 13.17
N GLU A 261 4.26 8.51 13.92
CA GLU A 261 4.19 8.51 15.40
C GLU A 261 4.85 9.76 16.02
N PRO A 262 6.13 10.11 15.66
CA PRO A 262 6.75 11.31 16.19
C PRO A 262 6.04 12.62 15.80
N ALA A 263 5.50 12.70 14.57
CA ALA A 263 4.75 13.86 14.12
C ALA A 263 3.41 13.99 14.87
N ALA A 264 2.73 12.88 15.16
CA ALA A 264 1.51 12.90 15.98
C ALA A 264 1.81 13.39 17.40
N ALA A 265 2.88 12.92 18.02
CA ALA A 265 3.34 13.40 19.34
C ALA A 265 3.71 14.89 19.33
N ALA A 266 4.16 15.44 18.20
CA ALA A 266 4.45 16.85 18.02
C ALA A 266 3.19 17.70 17.70
N GLY A 267 2.01 17.09 17.51
CA GLY A 267 0.78 17.76 17.12
C GLY A 267 0.74 18.19 15.64
N ASP A 268 1.60 17.63 14.80
CA ASP A 268 1.71 17.96 13.38
C ASP A 268 0.84 17.05 12.49
N VAL A 269 0.10 16.09 13.07
CA VAL A 269 -0.77 15.16 12.31
C VAL A 269 -2.23 15.60 12.37
N ALA A 270 -2.91 15.50 11.25
CA ALA A 270 -4.36 15.59 11.11
C ALA A 270 -4.90 14.33 10.44
N MET A 271 -6.20 14.07 10.55
CA MET A 271 -6.88 12.93 9.96
C MET A 271 -8.13 13.38 9.21
N VAL A 272 -8.35 12.78 8.04
CA VAL A 272 -9.62 12.86 7.31
C VAL A 272 -10.26 11.47 7.31
N PRO A 273 -11.52 11.32 7.78
CA PRO A 273 -12.20 10.03 7.77
C PRO A 273 -12.52 9.60 6.33
N GLY A 274 -12.16 8.37 6.00
CA GLY A 274 -12.50 7.73 4.74
C GLY A 274 -13.83 6.99 4.84
N SER A 275 -14.82 7.41 4.06
CA SER A 275 -16.15 6.78 3.98
C SER A 275 -16.25 5.78 2.83
N PHE A 276 -15.13 5.31 2.32
CA PHE A 276 -15.03 4.30 1.27
C PHE A 276 -14.64 2.94 1.85
N SER A 277 -14.93 1.88 1.13
CA SER A 277 -14.40 0.54 1.41
C SER A 277 -12.91 0.50 1.12
N TRP A 278 -12.14 0.00 2.07
CA TRP A 278 -10.69 -0.15 1.98
C TRP A 278 -10.27 -1.54 2.44
N ASP A 279 -9.35 -2.14 1.69
CA ASP A 279 -8.76 -3.43 2.01
C ASP A 279 -7.30 -3.47 1.54
N ASP A 280 -6.42 -3.97 2.40
CA ASP A 280 -5.00 -4.15 2.08
C ASP A 280 -4.71 -5.47 1.36
N VAL A 281 -5.75 -6.29 1.10
CA VAL A 281 -5.67 -7.61 0.41
C VAL A 281 -4.57 -8.49 1.00
N GLY A 282 -4.61 -8.67 2.30
CA GLY A 282 -3.53 -9.30 3.06
C GLY A 282 -3.32 -10.79 2.76
N ASP A 283 -4.37 -11.52 2.35
CA ASP A 283 -4.36 -12.97 2.11
C ASP A 283 -5.52 -13.44 1.20
N PHE A 284 -5.65 -14.75 1.00
CA PHE A 284 -6.71 -15.34 0.18
C PHE A 284 -8.12 -15.21 0.78
N ASP A 285 -8.26 -15.03 2.09
CA ASP A 285 -9.57 -14.76 2.69
C ASP A 285 -10.08 -13.38 2.25
N ALA A 286 -9.23 -12.37 2.29
CA ALA A 286 -9.54 -11.03 1.78
C ALA A 286 -9.89 -11.06 0.27
N VAL A 287 -9.11 -11.78 -0.55
CA VAL A 287 -9.41 -11.94 -1.98
C VAL A 287 -10.76 -12.59 -2.21
N ALA A 288 -11.08 -13.66 -1.48
CA ALA A 288 -12.37 -14.35 -1.59
C ALA A 288 -13.53 -13.42 -1.19
N ARG A 289 -13.41 -12.69 -0.08
CA ARG A 289 -14.42 -11.75 0.44
C ARG A 289 -14.70 -10.63 -0.56
N LEU A 290 -13.68 -9.94 -1.03
CA LEU A 290 -13.82 -8.84 -1.99
C LEU A 290 -14.52 -9.25 -3.29
N ASN A 291 -14.21 -10.45 -3.80
CA ASN A 291 -14.84 -10.93 -5.04
C ASN A 291 -16.25 -11.47 -4.79
N SER A 292 -16.54 -12.11 -3.64
CA SER A 292 -17.88 -12.61 -3.31
C SER A 292 -18.86 -11.46 -3.04
N GLU A 293 -18.44 -10.39 -2.38
CA GLU A 293 -19.23 -9.17 -2.18
C GLU A 293 -19.63 -8.53 -3.52
N LYS A 294 -18.74 -8.57 -4.50
CA LYS A 294 -18.96 -8.01 -5.84
C LYS A 294 -19.88 -8.90 -6.71
N SER A 295 -19.70 -10.22 -6.66
CA SER A 295 -20.42 -11.18 -7.52
C SER A 295 -21.68 -11.77 -6.89
N GLY A 296 -21.75 -11.84 -5.56
CA GLY A 296 -22.77 -12.59 -4.81
C GLY A 296 -22.59 -14.12 -4.86
N GLU A 297 -21.50 -14.63 -5.43
CA GLU A 297 -21.22 -16.06 -5.55
C GLU A 297 -20.54 -16.61 -4.29
N GLN A 298 -20.87 -17.85 -3.90
CA GLN A 298 -20.25 -18.52 -2.75
C GLN A 298 -18.81 -18.99 -3.05
N LEU A 299 -18.52 -19.30 -4.32
CA LEU A 299 -17.19 -19.68 -4.78
C LEU A 299 -16.63 -18.63 -5.74
N THR A 300 -15.57 -17.97 -5.32
CA THR A 300 -14.78 -17.10 -6.18
C THR A 300 -13.86 -17.93 -7.06
N ILE A 301 -13.83 -17.64 -8.37
CA ILE A 301 -12.88 -18.26 -9.31
C ILE A 301 -12.09 -17.16 -9.98
N LEU A 302 -10.77 -17.17 -9.79
CA LEU A 302 -9.82 -16.32 -10.51
C LEU A 302 -9.10 -17.14 -11.58
N GLY A 303 -8.86 -16.55 -12.76
CA GLY A 303 -8.26 -17.22 -13.91
C GLY A 303 -9.28 -17.98 -14.76
N GLU A 304 -8.92 -19.17 -15.23
CA GLU A 304 -9.68 -19.95 -16.23
C GLU A 304 -10.90 -20.66 -15.61
N LYS A 305 -12.04 -19.96 -15.57
CA LYS A 305 -13.30 -20.46 -14.98
C LYS A 305 -13.74 -21.81 -15.56
N ASP A 306 -13.56 -22.03 -16.86
CA ASP A 306 -13.94 -23.27 -17.56
C ASP A 306 -13.10 -24.50 -17.13
N ASN A 307 -12.01 -24.26 -16.40
CA ASN A 307 -11.19 -25.33 -15.84
C ASN A 307 -11.67 -25.79 -14.46
N VAL A 308 -12.65 -25.11 -13.85
CA VAL A 308 -13.15 -25.42 -12.50
C VAL A 308 -14.52 -26.10 -12.58
N ILE A 309 -14.60 -27.31 -12.03
CA ILE A 309 -15.84 -28.08 -11.90
C ILE A 309 -16.24 -28.04 -10.42
N ASN A 310 -17.26 -27.23 -10.11
CA ASN A 310 -17.75 -27.04 -8.76
C ASN A 310 -19.01 -27.87 -8.47
N HIS A 311 -18.99 -28.66 -7.41
CA HIS A 311 -20.14 -29.39 -6.89
C HIS A 311 -20.39 -29.02 -5.42
N GLY A 312 -21.10 -27.87 -5.20
CA GLY A 312 -21.54 -27.44 -3.88
C GLY A 312 -20.38 -27.04 -2.95
N CYS A 313 -19.40 -26.29 -3.46
CA CYS A 313 -18.28 -25.77 -2.69
C CYS A 313 -18.36 -24.26 -2.53
N SER A 314 -17.76 -23.74 -1.44
CA SER A 314 -17.56 -22.32 -1.19
C SER A 314 -16.09 -21.97 -0.96
N GLY A 315 -15.72 -20.67 -1.12
CA GLY A 315 -14.36 -20.19 -0.93
C GLY A 315 -13.73 -19.58 -2.19
N ILE A 316 -12.48 -19.90 -2.47
CA ILE A 316 -11.74 -19.38 -3.64
C ILE A 316 -10.94 -20.46 -4.35
N VAL A 317 -11.01 -20.45 -5.68
CA VAL A 317 -10.14 -21.24 -6.58
C VAL A 317 -9.42 -20.28 -7.50
N VAL A 318 -8.09 -20.36 -7.51
CA VAL A 318 -7.25 -19.69 -8.51
C VAL A 318 -6.80 -20.75 -9.52
N ALA A 319 -7.37 -20.70 -10.73
CA ALA A 319 -7.10 -21.64 -11.83
C ALA A 319 -6.14 -20.98 -12.83
N ASN A 320 -4.84 -21.06 -12.55
CA ASN A 320 -3.81 -20.40 -13.36
C ASN A 320 -3.01 -21.41 -14.22
N THR A 321 -3.65 -22.51 -14.58
CA THR A 321 -3.11 -23.54 -15.48
C THR A 321 -4.20 -24.10 -16.38
N GLU A 322 -3.84 -24.95 -17.36
CA GLU A 322 -4.80 -25.68 -18.18
C GLU A 322 -5.41 -26.92 -17.47
N ARG A 323 -4.98 -27.20 -16.24
CA ARG A 323 -5.44 -28.34 -15.45
C ARG A 323 -6.92 -28.22 -15.09
N LYS A 324 -7.68 -29.31 -15.26
CA LYS A 324 -9.05 -29.37 -14.76
C LYS A 324 -9.06 -29.58 -13.24
N ILE A 325 -9.75 -28.70 -12.52
CA ILE A 325 -9.87 -28.71 -11.06
C ILE A 325 -11.30 -29.09 -10.73
N SER A 326 -11.52 -30.27 -10.16
CA SER A 326 -12.84 -30.71 -9.68
C SER A 326 -12.87 -30.65 -8.16
N ILE A 327 -13.82 -29.91 -7.60
CA ILE A 327 -14.02 -29.74 -6.16
C ILE A 327 -15.45 -30.15 -5.78
N ILE A 328 -15.61 -30.93 -4.72
CA ILE A 328 -16.90 -31.53 -4.36
C ILE A 328 -17.12 -31.41 -2.84
N GLY A 329 -18.20 -30.72 -2.44
CA GLY A 329 -18.71 -30.71 -1.07
C GLY A 329 -17.73 -30.13 -0.05
N LEU A 330 -16.94 -29.11 -0.43
CA LEU A 330 -15.97 -28.45 0.44
C LEU A 330 -16.41 -27.02 0.73
N ASP A 331 -16.41 -26.63 1.99
CA ASP A 331 -16.76 -25.30 2.43
C ASP A 331 -15.51 -24.48 2.78
N ASP A 332 -15.57 -23.18 2.46
CA ASP A 332 -14.55 -22.20 2.83
C ASP A 332 -13.11 -22.63 2.47
N ILE A 333 -12.92 -23.11 1.25
CA ILE A 333 -11.62 -23.57 0.77
C ILE A 333 -10.82 -22.47 0.05
N VAL A 334 -9.51 -22.64 0.08
CA VAL A 334 -8.54 -21.96 -0.80
C VAL A 334 -7.85 -23.01 -1.63
N VAL A 335 -7.99 -22.93 -2.95
CA VAL A 335 -7.25 -23.76 -3.91
C VAL A 335 -6.53 -22.82 -4.85
N VAL A 336 -5.20 -22.91 -4.93
CA VAL A 336 -4.40 -22.08 -5.84
C VAL A 336 -3.51 -22.98 -6.68
N ASP A 337 -3.85 -23.11 -7.94
CA ASP A 337 -3.12 -23.93 -8.91
C ASP A 337 -2.25 -23.05 -9.80
N THR A 338 -0.94 -23.22 -9.70
CA THR A 338 0.07 -22.58 -10.55
C THR A 338 0.88 -23.65 -11.30
N PRO A 339 1.65 -23.32 -12.33
CA PRO A 339 2.40 -24.32 -13.11
C PRO A 339 3.33 -25.20 -12.28
N ASP A 340 3.88 -24.67 -11.18
CA ASP A 340 4.94 -25.27 -10.38
C ASP A 340 4.55 -25.57 -8.92
N ALA A 341 3.37 -25.09 -8.46
CA ALA A 341 2.91 -25.30 -7.10
C ALA A 341 1.39 -25.34 -6.98
N LEU A 342 0.89 -26.12 -6.04
CA LEU A 342 -0.52 -26.21 -5.67
C LEU A 342 -0.66 -25.94 -4.17
N LEU A 343 -1.48 -24.96 -3.80
CA LEU A 343 -1.89 -24.70 -2.43
C LEU A 343 -3.33 -25.17 -2.22
N VAL A 344 -3.58 -25.89 -1.13
CA VAL A 344 -4.91 -26.23 -0.65
C VAL A 344 -4.98 -25.97 0.85
N ALA A 345 -5.92 -25.14 1.28
CA ALA A 345 -6.08 -24.76 2.68
C ALA A 345 -7.55 -24.37 2.97
N PRO A 346 -8.03 -24.44 4.23
CA PRO A 346 -9.26 -23.75 4.59
C PRO A 346 -9.01 -22.24 4.66
N ARG A 347 -9.98 -21.40 4.31
CA ARG A 347 -9.89 -19.92 4.37
C ARG A 347 -9.46 -19.42 5.74
N SER A 348 -9.94 -20.05 6.81
CA SER A 348 -9.55 -19.72 8.20
C SER A 348 -8.05 -19.87 8.49
N LYS A 349 -7.27 -20.48 7.59
CA LYS A 349 -5.81 -20.64 7.66
C LYS A 349 -5.05 -19.84 6.62
N ALA A 350 -5.69 -18.90 5.92
CA ALA A 350 -5.05 -18.10 4.89
C ALA A 350 -3.78 -17.37 5.39
N GLN A 351 -3.77 -16.90 6.63
CA GLN A 351 -2.58 -16.28 7.24
C GLN A 351 -1.39 -17.26 7.39
N ALA A 352 -1.66 -18.57 7.58
CA ALA A 352 -0.63 -19.59 7.75
C ALA A 352 0.12 -19.93 6.44
N VAL A 353 -0.32 -19.42 5.29
CA VAL A 353 0.42 -19.55 4.01
C VAL A 353 1.83 -19.00 4.13
N LYS A 354 2.04 -17.98 4.98
CA LYS A 354 3.38 -17.45 5.26
C LYS A 354 4.33 -18.51 5.84
N ASP A 355 3.82 -19.43 6.66
CA ASP A 355 4.61 -20.50 7.28
C ASP A 355 5.04 -21.52 6.21
N ALA A 356 4.13 -21.86 5.28
CA ALA A 356 4.46 -22.72 4.14
C ALA A 356 5.57 -22.12 3.27
N VAL A 357 5.57 -20.79 3.03
CA VAL A 357 6.65 -20.08 2.35
C VAL A 357 7.97 -20.22 3.13
N GLY A 358 7.93 -20.13 4.46
CA GLY A 358 9.09 -20.38 5.32
C GLY A 358 9.68 -21.79 5.14
N GLU A 359 8.81 -22.82 5.04
CA GLU A 359 9.25 -24.19 4.77
C GLU A 359 9.84 -24.37 3.36
N VAL A 360 9.22 -23.77 2.34
CA VAL A 360 9.76 -23.78 0.96
C VAL A 360 11.18 -23.23 0.95
N LYS A 361 11.40 -22.09 1.62
CA LYS A 361 12.73 -21.49 1.76
C LYS A 361 13.71 -22.40 2.52
N ALA A 362 13.28 -22.98 3.64
CA ALA A 362 14.11 -23.87 4.45
C ALA A 362 14.54 -25.14 3.70
N ARG A 363 13.72 -25.61 2.74
CA ARG A 363 14.02 -26.75 1.86
C ARG A 363 14.88 -26.37 0.65
N GLY A 364 15.27 -25.10 0.49
CA GLY A 364 16.10 -24.64 -0.64
C GLY A 364 15.35 -24.58 -1.98
N LEU A 365 14.01 -24.60 -1.98
CA LEU A 365 13.16 -24.53 -3.18
C LEU A 365 12.96 -23.07 -3.63
N ASN A 366 14.08 -22.34 -3.79
CA ASN A 366 14.06 -20.90 -4.06
C ASN A 366 13.39 -20.52 -5.40
N ASN A 367 13.31 -21.45 -6.34
CA ASN A 367 12.61 -21.26 -7.60
C ASN A 367 11.08 -21.15 -7.44
N LEU A 368 10.56 -21.47 -6.25
CA LEU A 368 9.13 -21.35 -5.90
C LEU A 368 8.81 -20.07 -5.11
N LEU A 369 9.79 -19.21 -4.86
CA LEU A 369 9.61 -17.99 -4.05
C LEU A 369 9.42 -16.72 -4.87
#